data_5db3c0ee2131388b1fad06b1e16e4c5e
#
_entry.id   5db3c0ee2131388b1fad06b1e16e4c5e
#
_cell.length_a   1.000
_cell.length_b   1.000
_cell.length_c   1.000
_cell.angle_alpha   90.00
_cell.angle_beta   90.00
_cell.angle_gamma   90.00
#
_symmetry.space_group_name_H-M   'P 1'
#
loop_
_entity.id
_entity.type
_entity.pdbx_description
1 polymer ?
#
loop_
_entity_poly.entity_id
_entity_poly.type
_entity_poly.pdbx_seq_one_letter_code
_entity_poly.pdbx_strand_id
1 'polypeptide(L)'
;MTPIRPSLSLLWPSFTFFPLAALGVLVFGAAGGDPVMVTIGLGLLAVNALIVLNQAYFTTLAVEGDELVFRTNFGTKEERVPIGALQRIDAKRYPGAHSGVSAPYFVARGRTSTVKVNTKPYRITMFAPLIAILRQANAHIVLDPFWSRVAAGEDVSKEIALTPRSRF
;
A
#
# COMPACT_ATOMS: atom_id res chain seq x y z
N MET A 1 13.52 -12.79 0.80
CA MET A 1 12.14 -12.85 0.21
C MET A 1 12.01 -11.78 -0.86
N THR A 2 11.25 -12.03 -1.94
CA THR A 2 10.95 -10.96 -2.91
C THR A 2 10.11 -9.86 -2.23
N PRO A 3 10.48 -8.58 -2.32
CA PRO A 3 9.74 -7.51 -1.67
C PRO A 3 8.31 -7.39 -2.23
N ILE A 4 7.36 -7.21 -1.34
CA ILE A 4 5.97 -6.92 -1.70
C ILE A 4 5.88 -5.44 -2.10
N ARG A 5 5.32 -5.20 -3.27
CA ARG A 5 5.14 -3.84 -3.83
C ARG A 5 3.68 -3.55 -4.11
N PRO A 6 3.28 -2.27 -4.10
CA PRO A 6 1.97 -1.87 -4.57
C PRO A 6 1.69 -2.35 -5.99
N SER A 7 0.47 -2.77 -6.24
CA SER A 7 0.04 -3.19 -7.58
C SER A 7 -0.40 -1.97 -8.39
N LEU A 8 0.25 -1.70 -9.52
CA LEU A 8 -0.12 -0.59 -10.40
C LEU A 8 -1.58 -0.66 -10.87
N SER A 9 -2.12 -1.87 -11.06
CA SER A 9 -3.53 -2.05 -11.43
C SER A 9 -4.51 -1.57 -10.36
N LEU A 10 -4.09 -1.55 -9.09
CA LEU A 10 -4.90 -1.07 -7.96
C LEU A 10 -4.72 0.42 -7.72
N LEU A 11 -3.61 0.97 -8.15
CA LEU A 11 -3.34 2.41 -8.11
C LEU A 11 -4.05 3.14 -9.24
N TRP A 12 -4.32 2.45 -10.36
CA TRP A 12 -4.90 3.04 -11.57
C TRP A 12 -6.14 3.90 -11.33
N PRO A 13 -7.18 3.47 -10.59
CA PRO A 13 -8.36 4.31 -10.39
C PRO A 13 -8.07 5.62 -9.66
N SER A 14 -7.12 5.61 -8.72
CA SER A 14 -6.74 6.79 -7.95
C SER A 14 -5.86 7.76 -8.76
N PHE A 15 -5.15 7.26 -9.77
CA PHE A 15 -4.24 8.05 -10.59
C PHE A 15 -4.81 8.43 -11.95
N THR A 16 -5.97 7.91 -12.36
CA THR A 16 -6.55 8.23 -13.66
C THR A 16 -7.13 9.64 -13.69
N PHE A 17 -7.81 10.05 -12.62
CA PHE A 17 -8.46 11.35 -12.55
C PHE A 17 -7.46 12.51 -12.58
N PHE A 18 -6.41 12.45 -11.77
CA PHE A 18 -5.42 13.54 -11.68
C PHE A 18 -4.62 13.75 -12.97
N PRO A 19 -4.07 12.72 -13.64
CA PRO A 19 -3.41 12.89 -14.92
C PRO A 19 -4.36 13.42 -16.01
N LEU A 20 -5.62 12.98 -16.04
CA LEU A 20 -6.60 13.47 -17.01
C LEU A 20 -6.93 14.94 -16.78
N ALA A 21 -7.10 15.36 -15.52
CA ALA A 21 -7.30 16.76 -15.18
C ALA A 21 -6.07 17.60 -15.55
N ALA A 22 -4.86 17.13 -15.25
CA ALA A 22 -3.61 17.80 -15.60
C ALA A 22 -3.44 17.91 -17.14
N LEU A 23 -3.77 16.85 -17.87
CA LEU A 23 -3.76 16.85 -19.32
C LEU A 23 -4.80 17.85 -19.89
N GLY A 24 -5.99 17.92 -19.29
CA GLY A 24 -7.01 18.91 -19.64
C GLY A 24 -6.47 20.34 -19.50
N VAL A 25 -5.86 20.68 -18.35
CA VAL A 25 -5.25 22.00 -18.13
C VAL A 25 -4.16 22.30 -19.15
N LEU A 26 -3.32 21.31 -19.47
CA LEU A 26 -2.26 21.44 -20.47
C LEU A 26 -2.82 21.73 -21.87
N VAL A 27 -3.83 20.97 -22.31
CA VAL A 27 -4.46 21.11 -23.63
C VAL A 27 -5.16 22.45 -23.74
N PHE A 28 -5.94 22.87 -22.73
CA PHE A 28 -6.62 24.17 -22.73
C PHE A 28 -5.61 25.33 -22.75
N GLY A 29 -4.52 25.23 -21.97
CA GLY A 29 -3.46 26.23 -21.98
C GLY A 29 -2.78 26.34 -23.34
N ALA A 30 -2.46 25.19 -23.95
CA ALA A 30 -1.83 25.16 -25.28
C ALA A 30 -2.76 25.71 -26.37
N ALA A 31 -4.04 25.33 -26.35
CA ALA A 31 -5.03 25.81 -27.32
C ALA A 31 -5.33 27.33 -27.18
N GLY A 32 -5.30 27.85 -25.94
CA GLY A 32 -5.48 29.27 -25.64
C GLY A 32 -4.22 30.12 -25.75
N GLY A 33 -3.07 29.51 -26.01
CA GLY A 33 -1.77 30.23 -26.04
C GLY A 33 -1.34 30.74 -24.67
N ASP A 34 -1.84 30.17 -23.57
CA ASP A 34 -1.54 30.58 -22.20
C ASP A 34 -0.36 29.79 -21.62
N PRO A 35 0.86 30.37 -21.53
CA PRO A 35 2.04 29.70 -21.04
C PRO A 35 1.97 29.35 -19.55
N VAL A 36 1.16 30.05 -18.77
CA VAL A 36 0.99 29.78 -17.33
C VAL A 36 0.21 28.48 -17.15
N MET A 37 -0.91 28.32 -17.87
CA MET A 37 -1.70 27.09 -17.86
C MET A 37 -0.88 25.89 -18.36
N VAL A 38 -0.09 26.07 -19.42
CA VAL A 38 0.81 25.01 -19.92
C VAL A 38 1.81 24.59 -18.83
N THR A 39 2.43 25.56 -18.16
CA THR A 39 3.39 25.27 -17.08
C THR A 39 2.73 24.56 -15.90
N ILE A 40 1.52 24.97 -15.51
CA ILE A 40 0.74 24.30 -14.45
C ILE A 40 0.43 22.86 -14.85
N GLY A 41 -0.06 22.63 -16.07
CA GLY A 41 -0.39 21.29 -16.57
C GLY A 41 0.82 20.35 -16.57
N LEU A 42 1.96 20.82 -17.06
CA LEU A 42 3.23 20.06 -17.01
C LEU A 42 3.68 19.78 -15.58
N GLY A 43 3.60 20.75 -14.68
CA GLY A 43 3.93 20.60 -13.27
C GLY A 43 3.07 19.51 -12.59
N LEU A 44 1.76 19.54 -12.83
CA LEU A 44 0.83 18.54 -12.30
C LEU A 44 1.12 17.14 -12.84
N LEU A 45 1.45 16.99 -14.14
CA LEU A 45 1.85 15.71 -14.72
C LEU A 45 3.16 15.20 -14.12
N ALA A 46 4.15 16.07 -13.92
CA ALA A 46 5.42 15.70 -13.29
C ALA A 46 5.22 15.22 -11.84
N VAL A 47 4.43 15.93 -11.04
CA VAL A 47 4.09 15.51 -9.66
C VAL A 47 3.38 14.16 -9.67
N ASN A 48 2.44 13.95 -10.58
CA ASN A 48 1.76 12.67 -10.70
C ASN A 48 2.72 11.52 -11.06
N ALA A 49 3.61 11.75 -12.01
CA ALA A 49 4.64 10.78 -12.40
C ALA A 49 5.54 10.42 -11.20
N LEU A 50 5.95 11.41 -10.41
CA LEU A 50 6.75 11.19 -9.19
C LEU A 50 6.00 10.36 -8.15
N ILE A 51 4.70 10.59 -7.94
CA ILE A 51 3.89 9.81 -7.01
C ILE A 51 3.79 8.35 -7.48
N VAL A 52 3.51 8.11 -8.77
CA VAL A 52 3.45 6.76 -9.34
C VAL A 52 4.80 6.06 -9.20
N LEU A 53 5.88 6.75 -9.53
CA LEU A 53 7.25 6.23 -9.43
C LEU A 53 7.58 5.83 -7.98
N ASN A 54 7.25 6.70 -7.01
CA ASN A 54 7.43 6.41 -5.60
C ASN A 54 6.67 5.15 -5.17
N GLN A 55 5.41 5.03 -5.55
CA GLN A 55 4.59 3.86 -5.17
C GLN A 55 5.08 2.58 -5.86
N ALA A 56 5.44 2.64 -7.13
CA ALA A 56 5.81 1.46 -7.92
C ALA A 56 7.19 0.89 -7.54
N TYR A 57 8.16 1.75 -7.26
CA TYR A 57 9.56 1.35 -7.12
C TYR A 57 10.12 1.51 -5.72
N PHE A 58 9.70 2.53 -4.98
CA PHE A 58 10.31 2.89 -3.69
C PHE A 58 9.47 2.47 -2.48
N THR A 59 8.18 2.13 -2.69
CA THR A 59 7.34 1.61 -1.60
C THR A 59 7.45 0.09 -1.58
N THR A 60 8.07 -0.45 -0.53
CA THR A 60 8.34 -1.89 -0.41
C THR A 60 8.10 -2.38 1.01
N LEU A 61 7.57 -3.60 1.12
CA LEU A 61 7.49 -4.36 2.36
C LEU A 61 8.25 -5.67 2.18
N ALA A 62 9.25 -5.90 2.98
CA ALA A 62 10.12 -7.08 2.85
C ALA A 62 10.59 -7.61 4.20
N VAL A 63 11.01 -8.87 4.20
CA VAL A 63 11.83 -9.43 5.27
C VAL A 63 13.28 -9.34 4.83
N GLU A 64 14.10 -8.62 5.60
CA GLU A 64 15.53 -8.42 5.38
C GLU A 64 16.30 -8.94 6.61
N GLY A 65 17.02 -10.03 6.43
CA GLY A 65 17.63 -10.74 7.56
C GLY A 65 16.55 -11.21 8.53
N ASP A 66 16.61 -10.74 9.76
CA ASP A 66 15.69 -11.02 10.87
C ASP A 66 14.70 -9.88 11.16
N GLU A 67 14.57 -8.92 10.24
CA GLU A 67 13.69 -7.75 10.38
C GLU A 67 12.59 -7.71 9.31
N LEU A 68 11.40 -7.27 9.73
CA LEU A 68 10.36 -6.82 8.82
C LEU A 68 10.58 -5.32 8.55
N VAL A 69 10.79 -4.97 7.28
CA VAL A 69 11.16 -3.63 6.83
C VAL A 69 10.11 -3.08 5.89
N PHE A 70 9.63 -1.87 6.16
CA PHE A 70 8.73 -1.14 5.28
C PHE A 70 9.37 0.20 4.87
N ARG A 71 9.57 0.39 3.57
CA ARG A 71 10.13 1.61 2.97
C ARG A 71 9.08 2.38 2.21
N THR A 72 9.11 3.71 2.34
CA THR A 72 8.25 4.66 1.61
C THR A 72 9.01 5.94 1.29
N ASN A 73 8.34 6.90 0.64
CA ASN A 73 8.89 8.24 0.36
C ASN A 73 10.25 8.19 -0.32
N PHE A 74 10.33 7.53 -1.48
CA PHE A 74 11.58 7.33 -2.23
C PHE A 74 12.67 6.63 -1.41
N GLY A 75 12.26 5.74 -0.49
CA GLY A 75 13.16 5.00 0.38
C GLY A 75 13.72 5.79 1.56
N THR A 76 13.34 7.07 1.73
CA THR A 76 13.83 7.92 2.82
C THR A 76 13.14 7.64 4.15
N LYS A 77 11.91 7.16 4.12
CA LYS A 77 11.19 6.74 5.31
C LYS A 77 11.21 5.23 5.43
N GLU A 78 11.74 4.74 6.54
CA GLU A 78 11.86 3.33 6.83
C GLU A 78 11.33 3.02 8.23
N GLU A 79 10.46 2.00 8.30
CA GLU A 79 9.94 1.44 9.55
C GLU A 79 10.44 0.00 9.65
N ARG A 80 11.04 -0.38 10.78
CA ARG A 80 11.61 -1.71 11.03
C ARG A 80 11.08 -2.32 12.31
N VAL A 81 10.88 -3.64 12.28
CA VAL A 81 10.55 -4.44 13.46
C VAL A 81 11.34 -5.73 13.40
N PRO A 82 12.18 -6.05 14.41
CA PRO A 82 12.81 -7.35 14.52
C PRO A 82 11.75 -8.45 14.65
N ILE A 83 11.86 -9.51 13.86
CA ILE A 83 10.85 -10.59 13.82
C ILE A 83 10.79 -11.31 15.17
N GLY A 84 11.92 -11.50 15.84
CA GLY A 84 11.95 -12.09 17.17
C GLY A 84 11.27 -11.25 18.26
N ALA A 85 11.15 -9.92 18.04
CA ALA A 85 10.44 -9.00 18.93
C ALA A 85 8.97 -8.81 18.55
N LEU A 86 8.52 -9.36 17.39
CA LEU A 86 7.18 -9.20 16.89
C LEU A 86 6.19 -9.99 17.76
N GLN A 87 5.19 -9.29 18.28
CA GLN A 87 4.21 -9.88 19.19
C GLN A 87 2.88 -10.16 18.47
N ARG A 88 2.47 -9.22 17.56
CA ARG A 88 1.12 -9.25 17.05
C ARG A 88 1.03 -8.57 15.68
N ILE A 89 0.12 -9.08 14.84
CA ILE A 89 -0.26 -8.48 13.57
C ILE A 89 -1.74 -8.17 13.62
N ASP A 90 -2.08 -6.88 13.61
CA ASP A 90 -3.44 -6.37 13.71
C ASP A 90 -3.99 -5.91 12.35
N ALA A 91 -5.29 -6.08 12.17
CA ALA A 91 -6.07 -5.46 11.11
C ALA A 91 -6.72 -4.17 11.63
N LYS A 92 -6.07 -3.02 11.41
CA LYS A 92 -6.63 -1.74 11.83
C LYS A 92 -7.46 -1.12 10.71
N ARG A 93 -8.76 -0.92 10.95
CA ARG A 93 -9.65 -0.25 10.01
C ARG A 93 -9.52 1.27 10.10
N TYR A 94 -9.85 1.98 9.02
CA TYR A 94 -9.88 3.43 9.00
C TYR A 94 -11.00 3.96 9.91
N PRO A 95 -10.74 4.98 10.74
CA PRO A 95 -11.79 5.72 11.41
C PRO A 95 -12.71 6.37 10.36
N GLY A 96 -14.02 6.23 10.53
CA GLY A 96 -14.99 6.90 9.65
C GLY A 96 -15.36 6.15 8.36
N ALA A 97 -15.00 4.89 8.20
CA ALA A 97 -15.54 4.03 7.14
C ALA A 97 -17.03 3.70 7.45
N HIS A 98 -17.91 4.69 7.28
CA HIS A 98 -19.34 4.55 7.62
C HIS A 98 -20.15 3.68 6.65
N SER A 99 -19.65 3.36 5.45
CA SER A 99 -20.47 2.75 4.40
C SER A 99 -19.79 1.67 3.58
N GLY A 100 -18.67 1.16 4.02
CA GLY A 100 -18.00 0.11 3.27
C GLY A 100 -16.79 -0.44 4.01
N VAL A 101 -16.57 -1.71 3.80
CA VAL A 101 -15.44 -2.41 4.36
C VAL A 101 -14.24 -2.13 3.44
N SER A 102 -13.36 -1.21 3.83
CA SER A 102 -12.09 -1.03 3.12
C SER A 102 -11.05 -2.03 3.63
N ALA A 103 -10.07 -2.37 2.78
CA ALA A 103 -8.94 -3.18 3.19
C ALA A 103 -8.28 -2.58 4.44
N PRO A 104 -8.10 -3.36 5.53
CA PRO A 104 -7.52 -2.85 6.76
C PRO A 104 -6.04 -2.54 6.59
N TYR A 105 -5.47 -1.71 7.45
CA TYR A 105 -4.02 -1.62 7.58
C TYR A 105 -3.44 -2.95 8.08
N PHE A 106 -2.30 -3.31 7.55
CA PHE A 106 -1.42 -4.32 8.16
C PHE A 106 -0.56 -3.62 9.21
N VAL A 107 -0.74 -3.98 10.47
CA VAL A 107 -0.01 -3.35 11.59
C VAL A 107 0.75 -4.43 12.34
N ALA A 108 2.05 -4.54 12.06
CA ALA A 108 2.96 -5.45 12.75
C ALA A 108 3.56 -4.75 13.97
N ARG A 109 3.22 -5.23 15.17
CA ARG A 109 3.66 -4.64 16.44
C ARG A 109 4.73 -5.49 17.10
N GLY A 110 5.88 -4.90 17.33
CA GLY A 110 6.92 -5.40 18.21
C GLY A 110 6.81 -4.77 19.61
N ARG A 111 7.79 -5.07 20.46
CA ARG A 111 7.86 -4.52 21.83
C ARG A 111 8.06 -3.00 21.83
N THR A 112 8.92 -2.49 20.97
CA THR A 112 9.33 -1.08 20.92
C THR A 112 9.06 -0.40 19.60
N SER A 113 8.76 -1.16 18.56
CA SER A 113 8.60 -0.66 17.19
C SER A 113 7.35 -1.23 16.52
N THR A 114 6.86 -0.51 15.53
CA THR A 114 5.66 -0.89 14.78
C THR A 114 5.87 -0.58 13.31
N VAL A 115 5.53 -1.54 12.45
CA VAL A 115 5.41 -1.34 11.00
C VAL A 115 3.95 -1.23 10.64
N LYS A 116 3.57 -0.13 9.99
CA LYS A 116 2.18 0.13 9.59
C LYS A 116 2.06 0.33 8.08
N VAL A 117 1.42 -0.60 7.41
CA VAL A 117 1.25 -0.61 5.95
C VAL A 117 -0.21 -0.33 5.57
N ASN A 118 -0.42 0.65 4.71
CA ASN A 118 -1.69 0.83 4.04
C ASN A 118 -1.84 -0.23 2.95
N THR A 119 -2.79 -1.14 3.12
CA THR A 119 -2.94 -2.28 2.21
C THR A 119 -3.75 -1.99 0.95
N LYS A 120 -4.38 -0.82 0.85
CA LYS A 120 -5.21 -0.46 -0.32
C LYS A 120 -4.51 -0.67 -1.67
N PRO A 121 -3.25 -0.30 -1.85
CA PRO A 121 -2.56 -0.49 -3.12
C PRO A 121 -1.98 -1.90 -3.32
N TYR A 122 -2.24 -2.84 -2.41
CA TYR A 122 -1.68 -4.18 -2.47
C TYR A 122 -2.76 -5.24 -2.73
N ARG A 123 -2.38 -6.31 -3.41
CA ARG A 123 -3.21 -7.53 -3.42
C ARG A 123 -3.09 -8.19 -2.05
N ILE A 124 -4.22 -8.40 -1.39
CA ILE A 124 -4.25 -8.96 -0.02
C ILE A 124 -3.60 -10.35 0.03
N THR A 125 -3.74 -11.15 -1.01
CA THR A 125 -3.13 -12.48 -1.12
C THR A 125 -1.60 -12.46 -1.02
N MET A 126 -0.94 -11.32 -1.34
CA MET A 126 0.52 -11.19 -1.20
C MET A 126 0.99 -11.20 0.25
N PHE A 127 0.09 -10.95 1.21
CA PHE A 127 0.43 -10.99 2.63
C PHE A 127 0.45 -12.41 3.20
N ALA A 128 -0.22 -13.40 2.58
CA ALA A 128 -0.22 -14.78 3.07
C ALA A 128 1.20 -15.38 3.16
N PRO A 129 2.02 -15.36 2.10
CA PRO A 129 3.39 -15.89 2.18
C PRO A 129 4.27 -15.07 3.15
N LEU A 130 4.07 -13.75 3.26
CA LEU A 130 4.78 -12.92 4.24
C LEU A 130 4.47 -13.39 5.67
N ILE A 131 3.17 -13.54 6.01
CA ILE A 131 2.75 -13.97 7.34
C ILE A 131 3.29 -15.37 7.64
N ALA A 132 3.30 -16.28 6.66
CA ALA A 132 3.87 -17.61 6.84
C ALA A 132 5.36 -17.55 7.22
N ILE A 133 6.16 -16.74 6.52
CA ILE A 133 7.58 -16.53 6.83
C ILE A 133 7.77 -15.93 8.24
N LEU A 134 6.97 -14.91 8.60
CA LEU A 134 7.05 -14.29 9.92
C LEU A 134 6.72 -15.29 11.03
N ARG A 135 5.71 -16.16 10.84
CA ARG A 135 5.34 -17.18 11.81
C ARG A 135 6.32 -18.34 11.86
N GLN A 136 6.97 -18.68 10.77
CA GLN A 136 8.04 -19.66 10.75
C GLN A 136 9.23 -19.20 11.58
N ALA A 137 9.57 -17.91 11.49
CA ALA A 137 10.68 -17.31 12.25
C ALA A 137 10.31 -17.00 13.72
N ASN A 138 9.01 -16.74 13.99
CA ASN A 138 8.50 -16.49 15.34
C ASN A 138 7.07 -17.05 15.48
N ALA A 139 6.96 -18.27 16.05
CA ALA A 139 5.68 -18.97 16.22
C ALA A 139 4.72 -18.30 17.23
N HIS A 140 5.22 -17.37 18.06
CA HIS A 140 4.44 -16.70 19.10
C HIS A 140 3.66 -15.49 18.59
N ILE A 141 3.77 -15.14 17.31
CA ILE A 141 3.04 -14.02 16.72
C ILE A 141 1.53 -14.28 16.77
N VAL A 142 0.81 -13.41 17.45
CA VAL A 142 -0.66 -13.42 17.49
C VAL A 142 -1.20 -12.71 16.26
N LEU A 143 -2.05 -13.38 15.48
CA LEU A 143 -2.72 -12.79 14.32
C LEU A 143 -4.11 -12.32 14.69
N ASP A 144 -4.50 -11.15 14.18
CA ASP A 144 -5.90 -10.74 14.11
C ASP A 144 -6.73 -11.73 13.28
N PRO A 145 -8.01 -11.95 13.57
CA PRO A 145 -8.86 -12.87 12.82
C PRO A 145 -8.86 -12.66 11.30
N PHE A 146 -8.79 -11.42 10.83
CA PHE A 146 -8.69 -11.11 9.41
C PHE A 146 -7.39 -11.67 8.81
N TRP A 147 -6.23 -11.38 9.44
CA TRP A 147 -4.93 -11.85 8.94
C TRP A 147 -4.74 -13.36 9.11
N SER A 148 -5.41 -13.98 10.10
CA SER A 148 -5.42 -15.45 10.24
C SER A 148 -6.08 -16.12 9.04
N ARG A 149 -7.20 -15.57 8.55
CA ARG A 149 -7.89 -16.10 7.38
C ARG A 149 -7.10 -15.85 6.09
N VAL A 150 -6.51 -14.67 5.94
CA VAL A 150 -5.60 -14.38 4.81
C VAL A 150 -4.45 -15.37 4.79
N ALA A 151 -3.84 -15.67 5.93
CA ALA A 151 -2.75 -16.64 6.05
C ALA A 151 -3.20 -18.09 5.74
N ALA A 152 -4.47 -18.43 6.04
CA ALA A 152 -5.08 -19.69 5.69
C ALA A 152 -5.49 -19.80 4.21
N GLY A 153 -5.37 -18.71 3.44
CA GLY A 153 -5.79 -18.67 2.03
C GLY A 153 -7.31 -18.55 1.83
N GLU A 154 -8.04 -18.13 2.88
CA GLU A 154 -9.49 -17.94 2.78
C GLU A 154 -9.86 -16.70 1.97
N ASP A 155 -10.99 -16.74 1.28
CA ASP A 155 -11.54 -15.58 0.57
C ASP A 155 -12.12 -14.54 1.54
N VAL A 156 -11.41 -13.45 1.71
CA VAL A 156 -11.82 -12.29 2.53
C VAL A 156 -12.45 -11.17 1.71
N SER A 157 -12.80 -11.43 0.43
CA SER A 157 -13.33 -10.42 -0.51
C SER A 157 -14.60 -9.74 0.01
N LYS A 158 -15.48 -10.50 0.67
CA LYS A 158 -16.74 -9.97 1.23
C LYS A 158 -16.50 -8.95 2.35
N GLU A 159 -15.37 -9.02 3.03
CA GLU A 159 -15.01 -8.08 4.09
C GLU A 159 -14.35 -6.80 3.57
N ILE A 160 -14.02 -6.81 2.29
CA ILE A 160 -13.39 -5.70 1.59
C ILE A 160 -14.25 -5.29 0.38
N ALA A 161 -15.57 -5.28 0.56
CA ALA A 161 -16.58 -5.15 -0.51
C ALA A 161 -16.42 -3.91 -1.42
N LEU A 162 -15.76 -2.85 -0.97
CA LEU A 162 -15.41 -1.69 -1.79
C LEU A 162 -14.08 -1.84 -2.53
N THR A 163 -13.45 -2.98 -2.39
CA THR A 163 -12.20 -3.26 -3.06
C THR A 163 -12.49 -3.87 -4.42
N PRO A 164 -11.97 -3.35 -5.52
CA PRO A 164 -12.12 -3.99 -6.83
C PRO A 164 -11.70 -5.46 -6.77
N ARG A 165 -12.47 -6.34 -7.43
CA ARG A 165 -12.20 -7.80 -7.47
C ARG A 165 -10.78 -8.16 -7.91
N SER A 166 -10.10 -7.25 -8.60
CA SER A 166 -8.68 -7.39 -9.01
C SER A 166 -7.67 -7.43 -7.85
N ARG A 167 -8.12 -7.30 -6.61
CA ARG A 167 -7.23 -7.38 -5.42
C ARG A 167 -7.03 -8.79 -4.87
N PHE A 168 -7.69 -9.77 -5.50
CA PHE A 168 -7.58 -11.18 -5.17
C PHE A 168 -6.99 -11.96 -6.33
#